data_5d7c7d67793040a81c5a96bf6ffe278b
#
_entry.id   5d7c7d67793040a81c5a96bf6ffe278b
#
_cell.length_a   1.000
_cell.length_b   1.000
_cell.length_c   1.000
_cell.angle_alpha   90.00
_cell.angle_beta   90.00
_cell.angle_gamma   90.00
#
_symmetry.space_group_name_H-M   'P 1'
#
loop_
_entity.id
_entity.type
_entity.pdbx_description
1 polymer ?
#
loop_
_entity_poly.entity_id
_entity_poly.type
_entity_poly.pdbx_seq_one_letter_code
_entity_poly.pdbx_strand_id
1 'polypeptide(L)'
;MKASRPDFGVGLTFDDVLLVPKFSDVKSRRDADTSTRFSRRIPLSVPVVSANMDTVTESSMAIALARLGGIGVVHRFLTVEEQVSEVLKVKRSEGVVIEDPIVLGPDRSVREAQATIRDRDIGGIVIVDGSRKVLGLLTRRDITLEDDLDRRVKEVMTPRSKLITARKGVSMEEAKKILHDNKVEKLPLLDGKGALAGLITSRDIMKRRQFPSATKDAKGRLRVAAAVGVKGDHMERARKLLDAGADALVVDIAHGHSAYAIDTLKEIKRELGDVEVVAGNVATNSGRSSQRADSASSDM
;
A
#
# COMPACT_ATOMS: atom_id res chain seq x y z
N MET A 1 -42.73 -45.76 21.27
CA MET A 1 -42.32 -44.35 21.11
C MET A 1 -41.23 -44.30 20.05
N LYS A 2 -41.49 -43.76 18.86
CA LYS A 2 -40.44 -43.51 17.87
C LYS A 2 -39.68 -42.27 18.36
N ALA A 3 -38.43 -42.45 18.74
CA ALA A 3 -37.54 -41.28 19.01
C ALA A 3 -37.50 -40.43 17.75
N SER A 4 -37.99 -39.21 17.83
CA SER A 4 -37.82 -38.24 16.75
C SER A 4 -36.31 -38.00 16.57
N ARG A 5 -35.78 -38.20 15.37
CA ARG A 5 -34.40 -37.81 15.05
C ARG A 5 -34.29 -36.32 15.30
N PRO A 6 -33.22 -35.86 15.99
CA PRO A 6 -33.00 -34.44 16.13
C PRO A 6 -32.89 -33.79 14.75
N ASP A 7 -33.59 -32.71 14.53
CA ASP A 7 -33.48 -31.87 13.32
C ASP A 7 -32.22 -31.06 13.43
N PHE A 8 -31.18 -31.47 12.72
CA PHE A 8 -29.91 -30.79 12.64
C PHE A 8 -29.95 -29.78 11.51
N GLY A 9 -30.67 -28.80 11.42
CA GLY A 9 -30.68 -27.78 10.36
C GLY A 9 -29.65 -28.00 9.22
N VAL A 10 -29.97 -27.57 8.01
CA VAL A 10 -29.05 -27.72 6.86
C VAL A 10 -28.19 -26.48 6.76
N GLY A 11 -26.85 -26.65 6.79
CA GLY A 11 -25.88 -25.62 6.45
C GLY A 11 -25.24 -25.96 5.11
N LEU A 12 -25.30 -25.04 4.13
CA LEU A 12 -24.70 -25.22 2.81
C LEU A 12 -23.31 -24.59 2.77
N THR A 13 -22.38 -25.22 2.07
CA THR A 13 -21.08 -24.67 1.69
C THR A 13 -21.04 -24.33 0.20
N PHE A 14 -19.97 -23.70 -0.27
CA PHE A 14 -19.81 -23.44 -1.70
C PHE A 14 -19.69 -24.71 -2.54
N ASP A 15 -19.24 -25.81 -1.93
CA ASP A 15 -19.17 -27.13 -2.61
C ASP A 15 -20.54 -27.77 -2.79
N ASP A 16 -21.55 -27.32 -2.04
CA ASP A 16 -22.92 -27.82 -2.11
C ASP A 16 -23.80 -27.09 -3.13
N VAL A 17 -23.30 -26.02 -3.74
CA VAL A 17 -24.10 -25.14 -4.61
C VAL A 17 -23.41 -24.87 -5.94
N LEU A 18 -24.24 -24.70 -6.99
CA LEU A 18 -23.79 -24.29 -8.31
C LEU A 18 -24.45 -22.97 -8.71
N LEU A 19 -23.76 -22.19 -9.52
CA LEU A 19 -24.37 -21.04 -10.18
C LEU A 19 -25.38 -21.51 -11.24
N VAL A 20 -26.61 -21.04 -11.15
CA VAL A 20 -27.64 -21.32 -12.16
C VAL A 20 -27.39 -20.41 -13.38
N PRO A 21 -27.12 -20.96 -14.58
CA PRO A 21 -26.95 -20.17 -15.78
C PRO A 21 -28.22 -19.36 -16.08
N LYS A 22 -28.03 -18.09 -16.43
CA LYS A 22 -29.11 -17.19 -16.88
C LYS A 22 -28.88 -16.78 -18.33
N PHE A 23 -29.91 -16.24 -18.96
CA PHE A 23 -29.75 -15.60 -20.26
C PHE A 23 -28.69 -14.51 -20.18
N SER A 24 -27.82 -14.44 -21.21
CA SER A 24 -26.78 -13.43 -21.32
C SER A 24 -26.75 -12.89 -22.76
N ASP A 25 -26.66 -11.59 -22.90
CA ASP A 25 -26.43 -10.86 -24.15
C ASP A 25 -24.95 -10.45 -24.34
N VAL A 26 -24.09 -10.82 -23.42
CA VAL A 26 -22.64 -10.57 -23.44
C VAL A 26 -22.02 -11.29 -24.65
N LYS A 27 -21.49 -10.51 -25.62
CA LYS A 27 -20.92 -11.03 -26.88
C LYS A 27 -19.45 -11.39 -26.74
N SER A 28 -18.72 -10.74 -25.86
CA SER A 28 -17.30 -10.95 -25.66
C SER A 28 -16.96 -10.98 -24.17
N ARG A 29 -15.97 -11.81 -23.78
CA ARG A 29 -15.41 -11.77 -22.41
C ARG A 29 -14.85 -10.41 -22.04
N ARG A 30 -14.47 -9.58 -23.02
CA ARG A 30 -13.99 -8.21 -22.81
C ARG A 30 -15.09 -7.24 -22.38
N ASP A 31 -16.35 -7.59 -22.64
CA ASP A 31 -17.50 -6.75 -22.28
C ASP A 31 -17.97 -7.00 -20.84
N ALA A 32 -17.38 -8.00 -20.17
CA ALA A 32 -17.69 -8.31 -18.77
C ALA A 32 -16.97 -7.32 -17.84
N ASP A 33 -17.76 -6.54 -17.10
CA ASP A 33 -17.25 -5.69 -16.03
C ASP A 33 -17.06 -6.52 -14.75
N THR A 34 -15.81 -6.64 -14.29
CA THR A 34 -15.45 -7.34 -13.05
C THR A 34 -15.23 -6.39 -11.89
N SER A 35 -15.45 -5.09 -12.08
CA SER A 35 -15.27 -4.10 -11.04
C SER A 35 -16.18 -4.34 -9.84
N THR A 36 -15.65 -4.09 -8.65
CA THR A 36 -16.34 -4.28 -7.38
C THR A 36 -15.77 -3.36 -6.31
N ARG A 37 -16.11 -3.62 -5.05
CA ARG A 37 -15.57 -2.89 -3.90
C ARG A 37 -15.10 -3.87 -2.83
N PHE A 38 -13.93 -3.61 -2.26
CA PHE A 38 -13.45 -4.27 -1.05
C PHE A 38 -14.20 -3.74 0.19
N SER A 39 -14.39 -2.43 0.23
CA SER A 39 -15.14 -1.71 1.27
C SER A 39 -15.85 -0.51 0.64
N ARG A 40 -16.55 0.31 1.45
CA ARG A 40 -17.30 1.47 0.93
C ARG A 40 -16.46 2.40 0.04
N ARG A 41 -15.20 2.63 0.41
CA ARG A 41 -14.30 3.60 -0.23
C ARG A 41 -13.16 2.97 -1.03
N ILE A 42 -13.06 1.65 -1.07
CA ILE A 42 -12.00 0.96 -1.79
C ILE A 42 -12.57 0.19 -2.98
N PRO A 43 -12.59 0.79 -4.17
CA PRO A 43 -12.96 0.10 -5.40
C PRO A 43 -11.86 -0.88 -5.82
N LEU A 44 -12.25 -1.97 -6.45
CA LEU A 44 -11.38 -2.96 -7.08
C LEU A 44 -11.76 -3.11 -8.56
N SER A 45 -10.79 -3.22 -9.43
CA SER A 45 -11.00 -3.56 -10.86
C SER A 45 -11.19 -5.07 -11.06
N VAL A 46 -10.64 -5.87 -10.15
CA VAL A 46 -10.75 -7.34 -10.17
C VAL A 46 -11.20 -7.80 -8.77
N PRO A 47 -12.22 -8.68 -8.66
CA PRO A 47 -12.79 -9.10 -7.38
C PRO A 47 -11.93 -10.17 -6.68
N VAL A 48 -10.63 -9.91 -6.54
CA VAL A 48 -9.69 -10.83 -5.91
C VAL A 48 -9.02 -10.16 -4.72
N VAL A 49 -9.11 -10.82 -3.58
CA VAL A 49 -8.49 -10.42 -2.32
C VAL A 49 -7.64 -11.57 -1.81
N SER A 50 -6.38 -11.35 -1.47
CA SER A 50 -5.58 -12.42 -0.87
C SER A 50 -5.92 -12.62 0.60
N ALA A 51 -5.93 -13.88 1.02
CA ALA A 51 -6.20 -14.26 2.40
C ALA A 51 -5.12 -13.75 3.36
N ASN A 52 -5.54 -13.33 4.54
CA ASN A 52 -4.67 -12.86 5.63
C ASN A 52 -4.02 -14.02 6.40
N MET A 53 -3.45 -14.97 5.64
CA MET A 53 -2.82 -16.16 6.17
C MET A 53 -1.30 -16.02 6.19
N ASP A 54 -0.68 -16.62 7.20
CA ASP A 54 0.78 -16.72 7.29
C ASP A 54 1.36 -17.35 6.02
N THR A 55 2.49 -16.85 5.58
CA THR A 55 3.20 -17.28 4.35
C THR A 55 2.41 -17.12 3.04
N VAL A 56 1.19 -16.59 3.08
CA VAL A 56 0.37 -16.31 1.90
C VAL A 56 0.42 -14.83 1.53
N THR A 57 0.08 -13.95 2.46
CA THR A 57 0.02 -12.52 2.16
C THR A 57 0.97 -11.69 3.00
N GLU A 58 2.10 -11.41 2.42
CA GLU A 58 3.06 -10.38 2.80
C GLU A 58 3.12 -9.31 1.69
N SER A 59 4.09 -8.40 1.75
CA SER A 59 4.21 -7.29 0.79
C SER A 59 4.28 -7.73 -0.67
N SER A 60 4.98 -8.83 -0.98
CA SER A 60 5.14 -9.31 -2.35
C SER A 60 3.80 -9.69 -3.01
N MET A 61 2.97 -10.47 -2.31
CA MET A 61 1.63 -10.85 -2.76
C MET A 61 0.71 -9.63 -2.82
N ALA A 62 0.73 -8.78 -1.78
CA ALA A 62 -0.10 -7.57 -1.73
C ALA A 62 0.22 -6.61 -2.89
N ILE A 63 1.50 -6.42 -3.24
CA ILE A 63 1.93 -5.62 -4.38
C ILE A 63 1.43 -6.24 -5.70
N ALA A 64 1.61 -7.54 -5.89
CA ALA A 64 1.19 -8.22 -7.11
C ALA A 64 -0.32 -8.08 -7.35
N LEU A 65 -1.13 -8.36 -6.32
CA LEU A 65 -2.60 -8.22 -6.42
C LEU A 65 -3.06 -6.79 -6.63
N ALA A 66 -2.51 -5.83 -5.89
CA ALA A 66 -2.88 -4.43 -6.06
C ALA A 66 -2.56 -3.93 -7.47
N ARG A 67 -1.44 -4.36 -8.09
CA ARG A 67 -1.10 -4.07 -9.50
C ARG A 67 -2.12 -4.61 -10.48
N LEU A 68 -2.65 -5.79 -10.21
CA LEU A 68 -3.66 -6.45 -11.05
C LEU A 68 -5.09 -5.92 -10.82
N GLY A 69 -5.29 -5.01 -9.87
CA GLY A 69 -6.59 -4.42 -9.59
C GLY A 69 -7.37 -5.07 -8.44
N GLY A 70 -6.77 -6.00 -7.73
CA GLY A 70 -7.25 -6.57 -6.47
C GLY A 70 -6.67 -5.85 -5.25
N ILE A 71 -6.64 -6.52 -4.09
CA ILE A 71 -6.02 -6.02 -2.85
C ILE A 71 -5.47 -7.17 -2.02
N GLY A 72 -4.33 -6.95 -1.36
CA GLY A 72 -3.76 -7.88 -0.38
C GLY A 72 -4.12 -7.49 1.05
N VAL A 73 -4.33 -8.51 1.90
CA VAL A 73 -4.52 -8.34 3.35
C VAL A 73 -3.31 -8.94 4.07
N VAL A 74 -2.40 -8.11 4.56
CA VAL A 74 -1.21 -8.57 5.27
C VAL A 74 -1.61 -9.26 6.57
N HIS A 75 -1.11 -10.48 6.79
CA HIS A 75 -1.46 -11.30 7.95
C HIS A 75 -0.90 -10.73 9.26
N ARG A 76 -1.48 -11.14 10.41
CA ARG A 76 -1.12 -10.65 11.75
C ARG A 76 -0.15 -11.57 12.53
N PHE A 77 0.31 -12.66 11.93
CA PHE A 77 1.25 -13.61 12.55
C PHE A 77 2.72 -13.12 12.47
N LEU A 78 2.88 -11.82 12.58
CA LEU A 78 4.12 -11.06 12.63
C LEU A 78 4.11 -10.21 13.89
N THR A 79 5.26 -9.77 14.36
CA THR A 79 5.31 -8.67 15.32
C THR A 79 4.64 -7.43 14.72
N VAL A 80 4.28 -6.46 15.55
CA VAL A 80 3.66 -5.22 15.07
C VAL A 80 4.59 -4.48 14.11
N GLU A 81 5.88 -4.43 14.43
CA GLU A 81 6.92 -3.76 13.66
C GLU A 81 7.16 -4.43 12.30
N GLU A 82 7.17 -5.76 12.27
CA GLU A 82 7.31 -6.53 11.02
C GLU A 82 6.10 -6.31 10.11
N GLN A 83 4.88 -6.39 10.64
CA GLN A 83 3.66 -6.16 9.85
C GLN A 83 3.60 -4.72 9.33
N VAL A 84 3.98 -3.73 10.13
CA VAL A 84 4.13 -2.33 9.71
C VAL A 84 5.16 -2.21 8.59
N SER A 85 6.29 -2.91 8.68
CA SER A 85 7.31 -2.95 7.63
C SER A 85 6.74 -3.48 6.31
N GLU A 86 5.93 -4.55 6.36
CA GLU A 86 5.27 -5.11 5.17
C GLU A 86 4.31 -4.10 4.52
N VAL A 87 3.48 -3.42 5.32
CA VAL A 87 2.60 -2.35 4.82
C VAL A 87 3.41 -1.22 4.18
N LEU A 88 4.48 -0.77 4.82
CA LEU A 88 5.36 0.27 4.28
C LEU A 88 6.02 -0.14 2.96
N LYS A 89 6.44 -1.41 2.80
CA LYS A 89 6.97 -1.92 1.53
C LYS A 89 5.94 -1.80 0.40
N VAL A 90 4.66 -2.15 0.67
CA VAL A 90 3.58 -1.97 -0.32
C VAL A 90 3.41 -0.50 -0.67
N LYS A 91 3.29 0.38 0.33
CA LYS A 91 3.06 1.82 0.12
C LYS A 91 4.21 2.51 -0.60
N ARG A 92 5.45 2.01 -0.46
CA ARG A 92 6.65 2.53 -1.13
C ARG A 92 6.91 1.91 -2.50
N SER A 93 6.28 0.79 -2.82
CA SER A 93 6.52 0.05 -4.08
C SER A 93 6.11 0.84 -5.32
N GLU A 94 5.07 1.67 -5.19
CA GLU A 94 4.61 2.58 -6.23
C GLU A 94 4.09 3.87 -5.59
N GLY A 95 4.50 4.98 -6.14
CA GLY A 95 4.02 6.32 -5.83
C GLY A 95 4.25 7.22 -7.03
N VAL A 96 3.43 8.24 -7.18
CA VAL A 96 3.65 9.29 -8.20
C VAL A 96 4.81 10.16 -7.78
N VAL A 97 4.87 10.47 -6.48
CA VAL A 97 5.91 11.26 -5.84
C VAL A 97 6.41 10.49 -4.62
N ILE A 98 7.69 10.29 -4.53
CA ILE A 98 8.34 9.86 -3.30
C ILE A 98 8.39 11.08 -2.38
N GLU A 99 7.45 11.20 -1.43
CA GLU A 99 7.31 12.39 -0.55
C GLU A 99 8.49 12.56 0.40
N ASP A 100 9.12 11.46 0.84
CA ASP A 100 10.31 11.48 1.69
C ASP A 100 11.41 10.61 1.06
N PRO A 101 12.10 11.14 0.04
CA PRO A 101 13.19 10.43 -0.59
C PRO A 101 14.38 10.30 0.36
N ILE A 102 15.13 9.20 0.19
CA ILE A 102 16.38 8.99 0.94
C ILE A 102 17.37 10.05 0.54
N VAL A 103 17.95 10.69 1.54
CA VAL A 103 18.93 11.77 1.39
C VAL A 103 20.24 11.46 2.10
N LEU A 104 21.33 12.06 1.63
CA LEU A 104 22.62 12.05 2.32
C LEU A 104 23.19 13.47 2.38
N GLY A 105 24.06 13.70 3.36
CA GLY A 105 24.84 14.92 3.44
C GLY A 105 26.02 14.91 2.46
N PRO A 106 26.54 16.11 2.06
CA PRO A 106 27.57 16.25 1.05
C PRO A 106 28.94 15.69 1.44
N ASP A 107 29.22 15.58 2.74
CA ASP A 107 30.50 15.15 3.29
C ASP A 107 30.58 13.64 3.58
N ARG A 108 29.49 12.89 3.30
CA ARG A 108 29.49 11.43 3.37
C ARG A 108 30.36 10.82 2.25
N SER A 109 30.87 9.61 2.48
CA SER A 109 31.68 8.91 1.48
C SER A 109 30.83 8.28 0.39
N VAL A 110 31.42 8.06 -0.77
CA VAL A 110 30.79 7.29 -1.86
C VAL A 110 30.48 5.85 -1.41
N ARG A 111 31.30 5.28 -0.55
CA ARG A 111 31.09 3.96 0.08
C ARG A 111 29.78 3.89 0.87
N GLU A 112 29.51 4.91 1.70
CA GLU A 112 28.23 4.99 2.45
C GLU A 112 27.03 5.14 1.51
N ALA A 113 27.17 5.93 0.46
CA ALA A 113 26.14 6.11 -0.56
C ALA A 113 25.87 4.80 -1.32
N GLN A 114 26.92 4.07 -1.69
CA GLN A 114 26.84 2.76 -2.36
C GLN A 114 26.09 1.74 -1.48
N ALA A 115 26.44 1.63 -0.21
CA ALA A 115 25.75 0.78 0.75
C ALA A 115 24.27 1.14 0.85
N THR A 116 23.95 2.44 0.99
CA THR A 116 22.58 2.92 1.07
C THR A 116 21.77 2.58 -0.19
N ILE A 117 22.33 2.77 -1.37
CA ILE A 117 21.71 2.43 -2.66
C ILE A 117 21.41 0.95 -2.77
N ARG A 118 22.36 0.10 -2.36
CA ARG A 118 22.23 -1.35 -2.40
C ARG A 118 21.19 -1.83 -1.38
N ASP A 119 21.31 -1.42 -0.12
CA ASP A 119 20.49 -1.94 0.98
C ASP A 119 19.03 -1.47 0.89
N ARG A 120 18.79 -0.34 0.22
CA ARG A 120 17.44 0.22 -0.01
C ARG A 120 16.91 -0.05 -1.43
N ASP A 121 17.65 -0.72 -2.28
CA ASP A 121 17.36 -0.98 -3.70
C ASP A 121 16.86 0.27 -4.46
N ILE A 122 17.58 1.37 -4.31
CA ILE A 122 17.27 2.64 -4.99
C ILE A 122 18.26 2.95 -6.10
N GLY A 123 17.85 3.72 -7.09
CA GLY A 123 18.70 4.08 -8.24
C GLY A 123 19.54 5.34 -8.03
N GLY A 124 19.44 6.01 -6.87
CA GLY A 124 20.21 7.22 -6.54
C GLY A 124 19.65 7.95 -5.35
N ILE A 125 20.41 8.91 -4.82
CA ILE A 125 20.18 9.61 -3.57
C ILE A 125 20.26 11.12 -3.83
N VAL A 126 19.33 11.87 -3.28
CA VAL A 126 19.37 13.34 -3.31
C VAL A 126 20.31 13.82 -2.19
N ILE A 127 21.25 14.67 -2.54
CA ILE A 127 22.20 15.25 -1.60
C ILE A 127 21.68 16.58 -1.10
N VAL A 128 21.60 16.71 0.22
CA VAL A 128 21.02 17.89 0.87
C VAL A 128 21.92 18.42 1.99
N ASP A 129 21.78 19.68 2.33
CA ASP A 129 22.37 20.26 3.54
C ASP A 129 21.51 20.01 4.78
N GLY A 130 21.95 20.52 5.95
CA GLY A 130 21.24 20.38 7.22
C GLY A 130 19.84 21.01 7.26
N SER A 131 19.49 21.89 6.29
CA SER A 131 18.17 22.49 6.12
C SER A 131 17.32 21.83 5.04
N ARG A 132 17.71 20.63 4.56
CA ARG A 132 17.11 19.89 3.44
C ARG A 132 17.16 20.62 2.09
N LYS A 133 17.99 21.63 1.93
CA LYS A 133 18.20 22.30 0.63
C LYS A 133 18.98 21.38 -0.28
N VAL A 134 18.52 21.25 -1.53
CA VAL A 134 19.13 20.33 -2.51
C VAL A 134 20.46 20.89 -3.00
N LEU A 135 21.52 20.12 -2.78
CA LEU A 135 22.88 20.40 -3.23
C LEU A 135 23.25 19.66 -4.51
N GLY A 136 22.67 18.46 -4.72
CA GLY A 136 22.95 17.64 -5.89
C GLY A 136 22.20 16.32 -5.89
N LEU A 137 22.55 15.47 -6.84
CA LEU A 137 22.03 14.12 -7.00
C LEU A 137 23.19 13.16 -7.29
N LEU A 138 23.26 12.06 -6.55
CA LEU A 138 24.17 10.96 -6.79
C LEU A 138 23.39 9.75 -7.28
N THR A 139 23.77 9.18 -8.41
CA THR A 139 23.09 8.03 -9.01
C THR A 139 23.97 6.79 -8.97
N ARG A 140 23.36 5.61 -9.20
CA ARG A 140 24.10 4.35 -9.32
C ARG A 140 25.17 4.42 -10.40
N ARG A 141 24.91 5.15 -11.51
CA ARG A 141 25.89 5.35 -12.60
C ARG A 141 27.14 6.10 -12.13
N ASP A 142 26.96 7.17 -11.35
CA ASP A 142 28.07 7.96 -10.84
C ASP A 142 28.99 7.13 -9.94
N ILE A 143 28.39 6.27 -9.09
CA ILE A 143 29.14 5.37 -8.20
C ILE A 143 29.82 4.23 -8.97
N THR A 144 29.18 3.67 -10.00
CA THR A 144 29.74 2.56 -10.78
C THR A 144 31.03 2.96 -11.53
N LEU A 145 31.17 4.23 -11.83
CA LEU A 145 32.33 4.78 -12.54
C LEU A 145 33.39 5.40 -11.61
N GLU A 146 33.19 5.30 -10.29
CA GLU A 146 34.09 5.87 -9.30
C GLU A 146 34.95 4.75 -8.68
N ASP A 147 36.24 4.88 -8.83
CA ASP A 147 37.22 3.91 -8.32
C ASP A 147 37.58 4.17 -6.84
N ASP A 148 37.57 5.45 -6.42
CA ASP A 148 37.87 5.86 -5.05
C ASP A 148 36.58 6.03 -4.24
N LEU A 149 36.19 4.98 -3.51
CA LEU A 149 34.99 4.98 -2.69
C LEU A 149 35.08 5.82 -1.40
N ASP A 150 36.26 6.30 -1.06
CA ASP A 150 36.46 7.13 0.14
C ASP A 150 36.32 8.63 -0.18
N ARG A 151 36.22 9.02 -1.46
CA ARG A 151 35.84 10.36 -1.88
C ARG A 151 34.52 10.81 -1.28
N ARG A 152 34.39 12.11 -1.11
CA ARG A 152 33.16 12.72 -0.62
C ARG A 152 32.10 12.79 -1.72
N VAL A 153 30.86 12.53 -1.35
CA VAL A 153 29.71 12.57 -2.27
C VAL A 153 29.64 13.87 -3.06
N LYS A 154 29.93 15.02 -2.44
CA LYS A 154 29.92 16.35 -3.09
C LYS A 154 30.87 16.47 -4.29
N GLU A 155 31.92 15.65 -4.35
CA GLU A 155 32.91 15.67 -5.42
C GLU A 155 32.50 14.86 -6.64
N VAL A 156 31.58 13.89 -6.44
CA VAL A 156 31.16 12.93 -7.47
C VAL A 156 29.72 13.20 -7.95
N MET A 157 28.90 13.81 -7.12
CA MET A 157 27.47 14.09 -7.44
C MET A 157 27.29 15.02 -8.63
N THR A 158 26.17 14.92 -9.32
CA THR A 158 25.69 15.98 -10.20
C THR A 158 25.31 17.19 -9.34
N PRO A 159 26.00 18.33 -9.46
CA PRO A 159 25.77 19.49 -8.61
C PRO A 159 24.44 20.19 -8.94
N ARG A 160 23.91 20.97 -7.98
CA ARG A 160 22.62 21.70 -8.11
C ARG A 160 22.53 22.55 -9.37
N SER A 161 23.64 23.16 -9.82
CA SER A 161 23.68 23.99 -11.02
C SER A 161 23.38 23.24 -12.32
N LYS A 162 23.62 21.95 -12.35
CA LYS A 162 23.35 21.06 -13.50
C LYS A 162 22.10 20.20 -13.30
N LEU A 163 21.44 20.30 -12.16
CA LEU A 163 20.33 19.43 -11.78
C LEU A 163 19.01 19.97 -12.32
N ILE A 164 18.29 19.13 -13.06
CA ILE A 164 16.91 19.41 -13.46
C ILE A 164 16.00 19.16 -12.26
N THR A 165 15.17 20.15 -11.93
CA THR A 165 14.24 20.08 -10.80
C THR A 165 12.88 20.63 -11.20
N ALA A 166 11.82 20.31 -10.45
CA ALA A 166 10.50 20.89 -10.61
C ALA A 166 9.95 21.41 -9.28
N ARG A 167 8.84 22.14 -9.32
CA ARG A 167 8.14 22.58 -8.11
C ARG A 167 7.30 21.46 -7.53
N LYS A 168 7.11 21.45 -6.22
CA LYS A 168 6.12 20.62 -5.55
C LYS A 168 4.74 20.88 -6.17
N GLY A 169 4.00 19.82 -6.50
CA GLY A 169 2.68 19.92 -7.15
C GLY A 169 2.71 19.92 -8.69
N VAL A 170 3.87 19.74 -9.31
CA VAL A 170 3.98 19.51 -10.76
C VAL A 170 3.08 18.37 -11.20
N SER A 171 2.36 18.52 -12.31
CA SER A 171 1.51 17.45 -12.86
C SER A 171 2.37 16.31 -13.40
N MET A 172 1.77 15.10 -13.44
CA MET A 172 2.49 13.94 -13.99
C MET A 172 2.87 14.09 -15.46
N GLU A 173 2.00 14.70 -16.24
CA GLU A 173 2.26 14.91 -17.66
C GLU A 173 3.42 15.89 -17.86
N GLU A 174 3.47 16.94 -17.06
CA GLU A 174 4.58 17.91 -17.06
C GLU A 174 5.87 17.27 -16.55
N ALA A 175 5.82 16.51 -15.44
CA ALA A 175 6.99 15.79 -14.92
C ALA A 175 7.56 14.81 -15.95
N LYS A 176 6.68 14.07 -16.65
CA LYS A 176 7.07 13.16 -17.72
C LYS A 176 7.75 13.92 -18.88
N LYS A 177 7.19 15.07 -19.27
CA LYS A 177 7.77 15.91 -20.32
C LYS A 177 9.16 16.40 -19.91
N ILE A 178 9.32 16.93 -18.67
CA ILE A 178 10.61 17.38 -18.14
C ILE A 178 11.64 16.26 -18.14
N LEU A 179 11.29 15.06 -17.65
CA LEU A 179 12.18 13.90 -17.63
C LEU A 179 12.61 13.50 -19.05
N HIS A 180 11.66 13.47 -19.97
CA HIS A 180 11.90 13.08 -21.37
C HIS A 180 12.77 14.09 -22.11
N ASP A 181 12.41 15.37 -22.08
CA ASP A 181 13.08 16.42 -22.86
C ASP A 181 14.52 16.66 -22.38
N ASN A 182 14.76 16.48 -21.08
CA ASN A 182 16.09 16.62 -20.49
C ASN A 182 16.87 15.29 -20.40
N LYS A 183 16.29 14.17 -20.83
CA LYS A 183 16.89 12.82 -20.77
C LYS A 183 17.40 12.41 -19.39
N VAL A 184 16.66 12.81 -18.34
CA VAL A 184 16.96 12.48 -16.95
C VAL A 184 15.96 11.47 -16.40
N GLU A 185 16.40 10.65 -15.46
CA GLU A 185 15.58 9.59 -14.86
C GLU A 185 14.97 9.99 -13.52
N LYS A 186 15.45 11.06 -12.92
CA LYS A 186 15.08 11.52 -11.57
C LYS A 186 14.84 13.02 -11.58
N LEU A 187 13.72 13.43 -11.00
CA LEU A 187 13.27 14.81 -10.94
C LEU A 187 13.01 15.17 -9.47
N PRO A 188 13.99 15.78 -8.77
CA PRO A 188 13.77 16.30 -7.44
C PRO A 188 12.74 17.42 -7.47
N LEU A 189 11.79 17.40 -6.55
CA LEU A 189 10.78 18.42 -6.36
C LEU A 189 11.19 19.36 -5.24
N LEU A 190 11.07 20.65 -5.49
CA LEU A 190 11.42 21.68 -4.54
C LEU A 190 10.18 22.41 -4.04
N ASP A 191 10.19 22.79 -2.78
CA ASP A 191 9.21 23.72 -2.22
C ASP A 191 9.52 25.19 -2.61
N GLY A 192 8.69 26.12 -2.12
CA GLY A 192 8.86 27.55 -2.39
C GLY A 192 10.15 28.17 -1.80
N LYS A 193 10.84 27.45 -0.90
CA LYS A 193 12.11 27.86 -0.27
C LYS A 193 13.33 27.14 -0.87
N GLY A 194 13.12 26.24 -1.84
CA GLY A 194 14.19 25.46 -2.48
C GLY A 194 14.61 24.23 -1.68
N ALA A 195 13.87 23.85 -0.64
CA ALA A 195 14.09 22.60 0.09
C ALA A 195 13.46 21.42 -0.66
N LEU A 196 14.01 20.22 -0.44
CA LEU A 196 13.53 18.98 -1.03
C LEU A 196 12.13 18.66 -0.51
N ALA A 197 11.16 18.59 -1.42
CA ALA A 197 9.75 18.30 -1.13
C ALA A 197 9.27 16.97 -1.73
N GLY A 198 10.14 16.27 -2.47
CA GLY A 198 9.84 14.96 -3.05
C GLY A 198 10.76 14.62 -4.21
N LEU A 199 10.54 13.44 -4.79
CA LEU A 199 11.28 12.94 -5.95
C LEU A 199 10.30 12.19 -6.88
N ILE A 200 10.36 12.45 -8.18
CA ILE A 200 9.70 11.66 -9.22
C ILE A 200 10.76 10.93 -10.02
N THR A 201 10.51 9.66 -10.37
CA THR A 201 11.42 8.90 -11.25
C THR A 201 10.72 8.42 -12.52
N SER A 202 11.50 8.24 -13.59
CA SER A 202 10.98 7.65 -14.84
C SER A 202 10.40 6.25 -14.64
N ARG A 203 10.96 5.48 -13.69
CA ARG A 203 10.48 4.14 -13.32
C ARG A 203 9.04 4.20 -12.77
N ASP A 204 8.71 5.19 -11.94
CA ASP A 204 7.37 5.32 -11.36
C ASP A 204 6.33 5.67 -12.42
N ILE A 205 6.71 6.51 -13.40
CA ILE A 205 5.86 6.83 -14.56
C ILE A 205 5.63 5.59 -15.43
N MET A 206 6.66 4.78 -15.69
CA MET A 206 6.52 3.55 -16.48
C MET A 206 5.65 2.50 -15.80
N LYS A 207 5.79 2.30 -14.48
CA LYS A 207 4.95 1.37 -13.69
C LYS A 207 3.46 1.72 -13.81
N ARG A 208 3.12 3.01 -13.80
CA ARG A 208 1.73 3.44 -13.96
C ARG A 208 1.14 3.04 -15.30
N ARG A 209 1.94 3.04 -16.38
CA ARG A 209 1.50 2.60 -17.71
C ARG A 209 1.37 1.08 -17.79
N GLN A 210 2.24 0.36 -17.09
CA GLN A 210 2.24 -1.10 -17.10
C GLN A 210 1.03 -1.67 -16.34
N PHE A 211 0.54 -0.98 -15.30
CA PHE A 211 -0.57 -1.43 -14.45
C PHE A 211 -1.69 -0.38 -14.40
N PRO A 212 -2.46 -0.19 -15.50
CA PRO A 212 -3.50 0.83 -15.58
C PRO A 212 -4.67 0.57 -14.63
N SER A 213 -4.97 -0.71 -14.35
CA SER A 213 -6.06 -1.15 -13.47
C SER A 213 -5.66 -1.25 -11.99
N ALA A 214 -4.42 -0.88 -11.64
CA ALA A 214 -3.92 -1.05 -10.27
C ALA A 214 -4.79 -0.32 -9.24
N THR A 215 -5.03 -0.99 -8.11
CA THR A 215 -5.77 -0.44 -6.98
C THR A 215 -4.89 0.55 -6.21
N LYS A 216 -5.16 1.85 -6.39
CA LYS A 216 -4.33 2.95 -5.86
C LYS A 216 -5.13 3.90 -4.98
N ASP A 217 -4.44 4.51 -4.03
CA ASP A 217 -4.95 5.63 -3.24
C ASP A 217 -4.85 6.97 -4.00
N ALA A 218 -5.36 8.05 -3.40
CA ALA A 218 -5.34 9.38 -4.00
C ALA A 218 -3.91 9.92 -4.29
N LYS A 219 -2.90 9.38 -3.60
CA LYS A 219 -1.48 9.72 -3.82
C LYS A 219 -0.83 8.83 -4.89
N GLY A 220 -1.58 7.93 -5.51
CA GLY A 220 -1.09 6.98 -6.53
C GLY A 220 -0.28 5.82 -5.98
N ARG A 221 -0.28 5.60 -4.64
CA ARG A 221 0.36 4.46 -3.99
C ARG A 221 -0.58 3.26 -4.02
N LEU A 222 -0.02 2.04 -4.10
CA LEU A 222 -0.82 0.82 -4.02
C LEU A 222 -1.61 0.76 -2.71
N ARG A 223 -2.86 0.30 -2.80
CA ARG A 223 -3.68 0.04 -1.61
C ARG A 223 -3.35 -1.31 -1.01
N VAL A 224 -3.43 -1.38 0.31
CA VAL A 224 -3.19 -2.58 1.11
C VAL A 224 -4.07 -2.57 2.35
N ALA A 225 -4.64 -3.72 2.68
CA ALA A 225 -5.30 -3.94 3.96
C ALA A 225 -4.39 -4.73 4.89
N ALA A 226 -4.66 -4.68 6.19
CA ALA A 226 -3.89 -5.42 7.18
C ALA A 226 -4.80 -6.03 8.24
N ALA A 227 -4.49 -7.26 8.65
CA ALA A 227 -5.26 -7.98 9.63
C ALA A 227 -4.90 -7.56 11.06
N VAL A 228 -5.91 -7.47 11.92
CA VAL A 228 -5.78 -7.25 13.37
C VAL A 228 -6.56 -8.32 14.12
N GLY A 229 -6.05 -8.74 15.28
CA GLY A 229 -6.75 -9.66 16.17
C GLY A 229 -7.88 -8.97 16.93
N VAL A 230 -8.41 -9.68 17.96
CA VAL A 230 -9.46 -9.18 18.85
C VAL A 230 -9.01 -9.13 20.33
N LYS A 231 -7.74 -9.36 20.59
CA LYS A 231 -7.15 -9.37 21.94
C LYS A 231 -5.69 -8.95 21.89
N GLY A 232 -5.15 -8.59 23.05
CA GLY A 232 -3.74 -8.26 23.20
C GLY A 232 -3.39 -6.92 22.58
N ASP A 233 -2.52 -6.93 21.58
CA ASP A 233 -1.96 -5.73 20.94
C ASP A 233 -2.86 -5.11 19.84
N HIS A 234 -4.09 -5.61 19.65
CA HIS A 234 -4.91 -5.28 18.48
C HIS A 234 -5.11 -3.79 18.23
N MET A 235 -5.31 -2.97 19.27
CA MET A 235 -5.49 -1.53 19.12
C MET A 235 -4.19 -0.78 18.84
N GLU A 236 -3.09 -1.17 19.50
CA GLU A 236 -1.76 -0.63 19.20
C GLU A 236 -1.36 -0.95 17.76
N ARG A 237 -1.55 -2.20 17.36
CA ARG A 237 -1.32 -2.70 16.00
C ARG A 237 -2.15 -1.95 14.99
N ALA A 238 -3.45 -1.76 15.24
CA ALA A 238 -4.35 -1.02 14.37
C ALA A 238 -3.85 0.42 14.13
N ARG A 239 -3.47 1.14 15.19
CA ARG A 239 -2.93 2.51 15.08
C ARG A 239 -1.66 2.55 14.24
N LYS A 240 -0.67 1.71 14.55
CA LYS A 240 0.61 1.67 13.84
C LYS A 240 0.45 1.28 12.36
N LEU A 241 -0.48 0.37 12.03
CA LEU A 241 -0.77 -0.01 10.65
C LEU A 241 -1.41 1.14 9.85
N LEU A 242 -2.35 1.86 10.46
CA LEU A 242 -2.96 3.04 9.84
C LEU A 242 -1.94 4.17 9.66
N ASP A 243 -1.08 4.42 10.64
CA ASP A 243 0.03 5.38 10.55
C ASP A 243 1.01 5.02 9.44
N ALA A 244 1.26 3.72 9.22
CA ALA A 244 2.04 3.21 8.10
C ALA A 244 1.33 3.36 6.74
N GLY A 245 0.03 3.69 6.75
CA GLY A 245 -0.79 3.95 5.57
C GLY A 245 -1.61 2.77 5.09
N ALA A 246 -1.90 1.77 5.92
CA ALA A 246 -2.89 0.75 5.58
C ALA A 246 -4.22 1.41 5.23
N ASP A 247 -4.84 0.98 4.12
CA ASP A 247 -6.09 1.58 3.61
C ASP A 247 -7.33 1.00 4.28
N ALA A 248 -7.22 -0.18 4.85
CA ALA A 248 -8.28 -0.82 5.64
C ALA A 248 -7.69 -1.78 6.68
N LEU A 249 -8.46 -2.01 7.74
CA LEU A 249 -8.20 -3.06 8.71
C LEU A 249 -9.15 -4.24 8.46
N VAL A 250 -8.68 -5.46 8.73
CA VAL A 250 -9.48 -6.68 8.67
C VAL A 250 -9.46 -7.34 10.04
N VAL A 251 -10.62 -7.45 10.68
CA VAL A 251 -10.73 -8.14 11.98
C VAL A 251 -10.65 -9.64 11.73
N ASP A 252 -9.54 -10.24 12.20
CA ASP A 252 -9.23 -11.65 11.99
C ASP A 252 -9.52 -12.47 13.25
N ILE A 253 -10.62 -13.20 13.21
CA ILE A 253 -11.10 -14.11 14.26
C ILE A 253 -11.82 -15.32 13.63
N ALA A 254 -11.65 -16.50 14.21
CA ALA A 254 -12.28 -17.72 13.70
C ALA A 254 -13.82 -17.67 13.74
N HIS A 255 -14.42 -16.98 14.71
CA HIS A 255 -15.88 -16.85 14.86
C HIS A 255 -16.28 -15.37 14.96
N GLY A 256 -16.70 -14.79 13.84
CA GLY A 256 -17.04 -13.38 13.75
C GLY A 256 -18.32 -12.98 14.49
N HIS A 257 -19.27 -13.90 14.71
CA HIS A 257 -20.47 -13.63 15.52
C HIS A 257 -20.18 -13.86 17.01
N SER A 258 -19.18 -13.20 17.54
CA SER A 258 -18.77 -13.26 18.94
C SER A 258 -18.70 -11.86 19.54
N ALA A 259 -18.88 -11.75 20.86
CA ALA A 259 -18.74 -10.48 21.57
C ALA A 259 -17.37 -9.84 21.30
N TYR A 260 -16.29 -10.60 21.29
CA TYR A 260 -14.94 -10.08 21.00
C TYR A 260 -14.85 -9.39 19.63
N ALA A 261 -15.41 -9.97 18.57
CA ALA A 261 -15.39 -9.36 17.25
C ALA A 261 -16.19 -8.04 17.23
N ILE A 262 -17.36 -8.05 17.85
CA ILE A 262 -18.26 -6.89 17.92
C ILE A 262 -17.62 -5.77 18.75
N ASP A 263 -17.08 -6.11 19.93
CA ASP A 263 -16.45 -5.13 20.82
C ASP A 263 -15.20 -4.52 20.17
N THR A 264 -14.37 -5.33 19.48
CA THR A 264 -13.22 -4.83 18.71
C THR A 264 -13.64 -3.84 17.62
N LEU A 265 -14.74 -4.13 16.89
CA LEU A 265 -15.26 -3.21 15.89
C LEU A 265 -15.68 -1.88 16.51
N LYS A 266 -16.42 -1.92 17.62
CA LYS A 266 -16.84 -0.72 18.37
C LYS A 266 -15.64 0.07 18.83
N GLU A 267 -14.64 -0.61 19.40
CA GLU A 267 -13.41 0.02 19.88
C GLU A 267 -12.63 0.70 18.76
N ILE A 268 -12.40 0.03 17.64
CA ILE A 268 -11.76 0.60 16.46
C ILE A 268 -12.51 1.85 15.98
N LYS A 269 -13.84 1.77 15.82
CA LYS A 269 -14.63 2.90 15.36
C LYS A 269 -14.65 4.07 16.34
N ARG A 270 -14.75 3.80 17.64
CA ARG A 270 -14.73 4.84 18.67
C ARG A 270 -13.36 5.55 18.75
N GLU A 271 -12.26 4.81 18.70
CA GLU A 271 -10.92 5.36 18.96
C GLU A 271 -10.18 5.82 17.70
N LEU A 272 -10.44 5.20 16.56
CA LEU A 272 -9.73 5.48 15.31
C LEU A 272 -10.62 6.21 14.28
N GLY A 273 -11.91 6.45 14.63
CA GLY A 273 -12.83 7.22 13.82
C GLY A 273 -13.27 6.50 12.52
N ASP A 274 -13.43 7.27 11.45
CA ASP A 274 -13.95 6.77 10.17
C ASP A 274 -12.90 6.04 9.33
N VAL A 275 -12.39 4.91 9.87
CA VAL A 275 -11.47 3.99 9.17
C VAL A 275 -12.26 2.91 8.43
N GLU A 276 -11.74 2.44 7.28
CA GLU A 276 -12.30 1.29 6.60
C GLU A 276 -11.98 0.01 7.38
N VAL A 277 -13.03 -0.71 7.80
CA VAL A 277 -12.89 -1.98 8.53
C VAL A 277 -13.73 -3.06 7.86
N VAL A 278 -13.13 -4.21 7.64
CA VAL A 278 -13.78 -5.43 7.17
C VAL A 278 -13.83 -6.40 8.35
N ALA A 279 -14.99 -6.92 8.65
CA ALA A 279 -15.20 -7.94 9.67
C ALA A 279 -15.83 -9.20 9.05
N GLY A 280 -15.45 -10.33 9.56
CA GLY A 280 -15.88 -11.68 9.20
C GLY A 280 -15.56 -12.56 10.41
N ASN A 281 -15.51 -13.74 10.31
CA ASN A 281 -16.08 -14.91 9.74
C ASN A 281 -17.54 -15.10 10.18
N VAL A 282 -18.48 -14.72 9.36
CA VAL A 282 -19.92 -14.85 9.68
C VAL A 282 -20.61 -15.75 8.66
N ALA A 283 -21.44 -16.65 9.15
CA ALA A 283 -22.19 -17.62 8.34
C ALA A 283 -23.71 -17.33 8.31
N THR A 284 -24.19 -16.36 9.10
CA THR A 284 -25.63 -16.09 9.25
C THR A 284 -25.95 -14.60 9.09
N ASN A 285 -27.21 -14.30 8.73
CA ASN A 285 -27.71 -12.93 8.66
C ASN A 285 -27.67 -12.23 10.03
N SER A 286 -27.90 -12.94 11.12
CA SER A 286 -27.82 -12.37 12.48
C SER A 286 -26.39 -11.93 12.82
N GLY A 287 -25.38 -12.74 12.51
CA GLY A 287 -23.97 -12.37 12.69
C GLY A 287 -23.60 -11.15 11.86
N ARG A 288 -24.02 -11.10 10.60
CA ARG A 288 -23.81 -9.93 9.73
C ARG A 288 -24.51 -8.68 10.25
N SER A 289 -25.75 -8.80 10.71
CA SER A 289 -26.52 -7.67 11.23
C SER A 289 -25.92 -7.10 12.51
N SER A 290 -25.44 -7.95 13.43
CA SER A 290 -24.74 -7.53 14.65
C SER A 290 -23.49 -6.70 14.34
N GLN A 291 -22.68 -7.13 13.37
CA GLN A 291 -21.49 -6.39 12.95
C GLN A 291 -21.83 -5.05 12.23
N ARG A 292 -22.94 -4.98 11.49
CA ARG A 292 -23.38 -3.75 10.78
C ARG A 292 -24.02 -2.73 11.69
N ALA A 293 -24.88 -3.15 12.62
CA ALA A 293 -25.58 -2.24 13.52
C ALA A 293 -24.59 -1.43 14.38
N ASP A 294 -23.52 -2.08 14.81
CA ASP A 294 -22.49 -1.47 15.66
C ASP A 294 -21.48 -0.61 14.86
N SER A 295 -21.40 -0.77 13.54
CA SER A 295 -20.59 0.10 12.67
C SER A 295 -21.31 1.40 12.27
N ALA A 296 -22.63 1.47 12.41
CA ALA A 296 -23.46 2.60 12.00
C ALA A 296 -23.75 3.61 13.15
N SER A 297 -23.43 3.26 14.40
CA SER A 297 -23.73 4.09 15.57
C SER A 297 -22.80 5.30 15.78
N SER A 298 -21.92 5.61 14.82
CA SER A 298 -21.05 6.79 14.87
C SER A 298 -21.57 8.01 14.09
N ASP A 299 -22.78 7.94 13.52
CA ASP A 299 -23.40 9.04 12.76
C ASP A 299 -24.56 9.71 13.53
N MET A 300 -24.45 9.86 14.88
CA MET A 300 -25.33 10.76 15.67
C MET A 300 -24.51 11.73 16.50
#